data_4280dfa58f3601dfa0b900164367446e
#
_entry.id   4280dfa58f3601dfa0b900164367446e
#
_cell.length_a   1.000
_cell.length_b   1.000
_cell.length_c   1.000
_cell.angle_alpha   90.00
_cell.angle_beta   90.00
_cell.angle_gamma   90.00
#
_symmetry.space_group_name_H-M   'P 1'
#
loop_
_entity.id
_entity.type
_entity.pdbx_description
1 polymer ?
#
loop_
_entity_poly.entity_id
_entity_poly.type
_entity_poly.pdbx_seq_one_letter_code
_entity_poly.pdbx_strand_id
1 'polypeptide(L)'
;MHYYTLFKEAIPSETIVHMFVVNDGSKTGICPEDIDLLKTSVSGFTYIDSPVNQGKGGALRDAVRLTTGKYVIYTDADYPYLIENAVEMYRLLSVNAADVVVGVRDEHYYDQLPLGRKIFSLSLKVMNYLFFPQLKVKDTQSGLKGFNQKGKEVFLKTRIPAFLFDMEFLVLASRRTDIRIQWIYVKAREGIVFSTMRAQTILTELANFASILFSGNR
;
A
#
# COMPACT_ATOMS: atom_id res chain seq x y z
N MET A 1 5.72 4.41 16.81
CA MET A 1 5.71 5.77 17.39
C MET A 1 6.46 6.77 16.53
N HIS A 2 7.76 6.66 16.34
CA HIS A 2 8.61 7.67 15.69
C HIS A 2 8.04 8.20 14.34
N TYR A 3 7.67 7.32 13.40
CA TYR A 3 7.10 7.74 12.10
C TYR A 3 5.74 8.43 12.20
N TYR A 4 4.90 8.02 13.15
CA TYR A 4 3.64 8.71 13.41
C TYR A 4 3.88 10.14 13.89
N THR A 5 4.82 10.34 14.80
CA THR A 5 5.20 11.66 15.32
C THR A 5 5.71 12.55 14.19
N LEU A 6 6.68 12.07 13.40
CA LEU A 6 7.23 12.82 12.27
C LEU A 6 6.16 13.20 11.24
N PHE A 7 5.25 12.26 10.91
CA PHE A 7 4.15 12.54 10.01
C PHE A 7 3.22 13.62 10.57
N LYS A 8 2.85 13.50 11.85
CA LYS A 8 1.95 14.43 12.52
C LYS A 8 2.53 15.85 12.63
N GLU A 9 3.83 15.97 12.84
CA GLU A 9 4.54 17.26 12.89
C GLU A 9 4.67 17.92 11.51
N ALA A 10 4.67 17.13 10.43
CA ALA A 10 4.87 17.63 9.06
C ALA A 10 3.56 18.01 8.33
N ILE A 11 2.40 17.76 8.94
CA ILE A 11 1.08 18.11 8.38
C ILE A 11 0.41 19.17 9.26
N PRO A 12 -0.65 19.89 8.76
CA PRO A 12 -1.33 20.90 9.56
C PRO A 12 -1.78 20.38 10.91
N SER A 13 -1.55 21.14 11.97
CA SER A 13 -1.78 20.72 13.38
C SER A 13 -3.23 20.34 13.68
N GLU A 14 -4.19 20.98 12.99
CA GLU A 14 -5.62 20.71 13.09
C GLU A 14 -6.04 19.39 12.42
N THR A 15 -5.15 18.74 11.65
CA THR A 15 -5.47 17.47 11.00
C THR A 15 -5.55 16.35 12.02
N ILE A 16 -6.69 15.69 12.11
CA ILE A 16 -6.87 14.51 12.94
C ILE A 16 -6.35 13.30 12.18
N VAL A 17 -5.38 12.60 12.77
CA VAL A 17 -4.78 11.37 12.21
C VAL A 17 -5.23 10.19 13.05
N HIS A 18 -5.84 9.19 12.41
CA HIS A 18 -6.18 7.92 13.04
C HIS A 18 -5.28 6.83 12.48
N MET A 19 -4.54 6.17 13.36
CA MET A 19 -3.62 5.07 12.99
C MET A 19 -4.32 3.72 13.13
N PHE A 20 -4.30 2.93 12.07
CA PHE A 20 -4.72 1.53 12.08
C PHE A 20 -3.48 0.64 11.96
N VAL A 21 -3.36 -0.31 12.87
CA VAL A 21 -2.35 -1.38 12.79
C VAL A 21 -3.08 -2.71 12.69
N VAL A 22 -2.73 -3.50 11.69
CA VAL A 22 -3.38 -4.79 11.41
C VAL A 22 -2.39 -5.91 11.60
N ASN A 23 -2.72 -6.84 12.48
CA ASN A 23 -2.10 -8.16 12.53
C ASN A 23 -2.91 -9.12 11.65
N ASP A 24 -2.29 -9.63 10.61
CA ASP A 24 -2.90 -10.59 9.68
C ASP A 24 -2.58 -12.03 10.10
N GLY A 25 -3.00 -12.41 11.32
CA GLY A 25 -2.91 -13.76 11.83
C GLY A 25 -1.52 -14.22 12.30
N SER A 26 -0.56 -13.29 12.52
CA SER A 26 0.73 -13.64 13.12
C SER A 26 0.55 -14.13 14.57
N LYS A 27 1.20 -15.23 14.91
CA LYS A 27 1.15 -15.82 16.27
C LYS A 27 2.36 -15.45 17.13
N THR A 28 3.38 -14.86 16.51
CA THR A 28 4.64 -14.51 17.17
C THR A 28 5.09 -13.12 16.72
N GLY A 29 5.95 -12.47 17.50
CA GLY A 29 6.54 -11.18 17.16
C GLY A 29 5.62 -9.98 17.44
N ILE A 30 4.50 -10.19 18.14
CA ILE A 30 3.63 -9.12 18.61
C ILE A 30 3.83 -9.01 20.13
N CYS A 31 4.25 -7.84 20.56
CA CYS A 31 4.42 -7.50 21.96
C CYS A 31 3.17 -6.74 22.44
N PRO A 32 2.39 -7.27 23.40
CA PRO A 32 1.21 -6.56 23.92
C PRO A 32 1.55 -5.18 24.48
N GLU A 33 2.73 -5.05 25.08
CA GLU A 33 3.23 -3.80 25.66
C GLU A 33 3.41 -2.71 24.58
N ASP A 34 3.87 -3.11 23.37
CA ASP A 34 3.99 -2.18 22.24
C ASP A 34 2.61 -1.71 21.76
N ILE A 35 1.63 -2.60 21.75
CA ILE A 35 0.25 -2.26 21.36
C ILE A 35 -0.38 -1.32 22.41
N ASP A 36 -0.16 -1.58 23.69
CA ASP A 36 -0.68 -0.72 24.77
C ASP A 36 0.04 0.64 24.79
N LEU A 37 1.33 0.69 24.48
CA LEU A 37 2.06 1.93 24.29
C LEU A 37 1.46 2.75 23.12
N LEU A 38 1.13 2.11 21.99
CA LEU A 38 0.49 2.79 20.88
C LEU A 38 -0.89 3.31 21.24
N LYS A 39 -1.72 2.52 21.94
CA LYS A 39 -3.05 2.95 22.41
C LYS A 39 -3.00 4.18 23.31
N THR A 40 -1.99 4.26 24.16
CA THR A 40 -1.86 5.39 25.11
C THR A 40 -1.22 6.62 24.49
N SER A 41 -0.36 6.44 23.50
CA SER A 41 0.45 7.53 22.92
C SER A 41 -0.12 8.12 21.62
N VAL A 42 -1.02 7.41 20.95
CA VAL A 42 -1.65 7.85 19.68
C VAL A 42 -3.12 8.16 19.94
N SER A 43 -3.49 9.42 19.85
CA SER A 43 -4.84 9.92 20.15
C SER A 43 -5.97 9.31 19.30
N GLY A 44 -5.65 8.68 18.19
CA GLY A 44 -6.58 7.93 17.34
C GLY A 44 -5.90 6.65 16.89
N PHE A 45 -6.09 5.56 17.63
CA PHE A 45 -5.45 4.28 17.36
C PHE A 45 -6.46 3.13 17.34
N THR A 46 -6.36 2.28 16.34
CA THR A 46 -7.11 1.02 16.24
C THR A 46 -6.16 -0.12 15.90
N TYR A 47 -6.17 -1.14 16.74
CA TYR A 47 -5.50 -2.41 16.47
C TYR A 47 -6.52 -3.44 16.02
N ILE A 48 -6.26 -4.07 14.87
CA ILE A 48 -7.08 -5.16 14.31
C ILE A 48 -6.27 -6.43 14.42
N ASP A 49 -6.77 -7.39 15.16
CA ASP A 49 -6.13 -8.71 15.36
C ASP A 49 -6.93 -9.79 14.63
N SER A 50 -6.50 -10.14 13.43
CA SER A 50 -7.16 -11.19 12.64
C SER A 50 -6.76 -12.57 13.15
N PRO A 51 -7.71 -13.48 13.40
CA PRO A 51 -7.41 -14.82 13.91
C PRO A 51 -6.68 -15.71 12.89
N VAL A 52 -6.82 -15.39 11.61
CA VAL A 52 -6.24 -16.13 10.48
C VAL A 52 -5.60 -15.18 9.49
N ASN A 53 -4.58 -15.66 8.79
CA ASN A 53 -3.93 -14.90 7.72
C ASN A 53 -4.87 -14.83 6.50
N GLN A 54 -5.27 -13.62 6.14
CA GLN A 54 -6.12 -13.32 4.98
C GLN A 54 -5.30 -12.80 3.79
N GLY A 55 -4.00 -12.59 3.98
CA GLY A 55 -3.11 -11.91 3.06
C GLY A 55 -3.24 -10.38 3.12
N LYS A 56 -2.18 -9.70 2.69
CA LYS A 56 -2.04 -8.24 2.80
C LYS A 56 -3.25 -7.47 2.25
N GLY A 57 -3.78 -7.88 1.11
CA GLY A 57 -4.96 -7.24 0.51
C GLY A 57 -6.22 -7.43 1.34
N GLY A 58 -6.40 -8.61 1.95
CA GLY A 58 -7.51 -8.90 2.87
C GLY A 58 -7.44 -8.02 4.11
N ALA A 59 -6.30 -8.05 4.79
CA ALA A 59 -6.04 -7.28 6.00
C ALA A 59 -6.23 -5.77 5.79
N LEU A 60 -5.72 -5.22 4.69
CA LEU A 60 -5.90 -3.82 4.36
C LEU A 60 -7.36 -3.47 4.05
N ARG A 61 -8.11 -4.33 3.35
CA ARG A 61 -9.54 -4.08 3.11
C ARG A 61 -10.34 -4.01 4.39
N ASP A 62 -10.04 -4.87 5.35
CA ASP A 62 -10.72 -4.86 6.65
C ASP A 62 -10.45 -3.55 7.40
N ALA A 63 -9.20 -3.10 7.44
CA ALA A 63 -8.88 -1.80 8.02
C ALA A 63 -9.57 -0.64 7.29
N VAL A 64 -9.49 -0.62 5.95
CA VAL A 64 -10.06 0.46 5.13
C VAL A 64 -11.58 0.56 5.28
N ARG A 65 -12.29 -0.54 5.47
CA ARG A 65 -13.75 -0.52 5.78
C ARG A 65 -14.07 0.28 7.04
N LEU A 66 -13.20 0.21 8.03
CA LEU A 66 -13.40 0.89 9.32
C LEU A 66 -12.98 2.36 9.29
N THR A 67 -12.23 2.82 8.27
CA THR A 67 -11.79 4.22 8.21
C THR A 67 -12.96 5.17 7.93
N THR A 68 -12.98 6.31 8.62
CA THR A 68 -13.96 7.39 8.42
C THR A 68 -13.32 8.68 7.90
N GLY A 69 -11.99 8.72 7.84
CA GLY A 69 -11.21 9.87 7.39
C GLY A 69 -11.43 10.18 5.90
N LYS A 70 -11.23 11.44 5.52
CA LYS A 70 -11.31 11.90 4.12
C LYS A 70 -10.27 11.23 3.23
N TYR A 71 -9.12 10.94 3.80
CA TYR A 71 -7.96 10.36 3.11
C TYR A 71 -7.48 9.13 3.86
N VAL A 72 -7.03 8.15 3.13
CA VAL A 72 -6.39 6.94 3.65
C VAL A 72 -5.01 6.86 3.03
N ILE A 73 -3.98 6.68 3.84
CA ILE A 73 -2.62 6.37 3.40
C ILE A 73 -2.22 5.08 4.08
N TYR A 74 -1.76 4.10 3.31
CA TYR A 74 -1.26 2.86 3.87
C TYR A 74 0.18 2.59 3.47
N THR A 75 0.89 1.92 4.36
CA THR A 75 2.28 1.48 4.16
C THR A 75 2.52 0.15 4.85
N ASP A 76 3.65 -0.49 4.54
CA ASP A 76 4.10 -1.67 5.27
C ASP A 76 4.50 -1.30 6.71
N ALA A 77 4.36 -2.24 7.66
CA ALA A 77 4.58 -1.98 9.08
C ALA A 77 6.03 -1.61 9.42
N ASP A 78 6.99 -1.99 8.58
CA ASP A 78 8.41 -1.64 8.70
C ASP A 78 8.75 -0.25 8.15
N TYR A 79 7.76 0.50 7.64
CA TYR A 79 7.94 1.86 7.08
C TYR A 79 9.13 1.94 6.11
N PRO A 80 9.07 1.25 4.97
CA PRO A 80 10.23 1.12 4.09
C PRO A 80 10.63 2.38 3.35
N TYR A 81 9.82 3.43 3.40
CA TYR A 81 10.04 4.69 2.70
C TYR A 81 10.23 5.86 3.66
N LEU A 82 10.85 6.93 3.17
CA LEU A 82 10.99 8.17 3.92
C LEU A 82 9.61 8.76 4.23
N ILE A 83 9.47 9.39 5.40
CA ILE A 83 8.20 9.94 5.86
C ILE A 83 7.70 11.08 4.96
N GLU A 84 8.60 11.82 4.35
CA GLU A 84 8.33 12.90 3.41
C GLU A 84 7.48 12.44 2.24
N ASN A 85 7.60 11.15 1.84
CA ASN A 85 6.77 10.58 0.79
C ASN A 85 5.30 10.45 1.23
N ALA A 86 5.05 10.07 2.47
CA ALA A 86 3.68 10.02 3.00
C ALA A 86 3.09 11.43 3.18
N VAL A 87 3.91 12.39 3.58
CA VAL A 87 3.53 13.82 3.69
C VAL A 87 3.15 14.38 2.33
N GLU A 88 3.94 14.10 1.29
CA GLU A 88 3.65 14.54 -0.08
C GLU A 88 2.36 13.90 -0.61
N MET A 89 2.11 12.62 -0.32
CA MET A 89 0.82 11.98 -0.65
C MET A 89 -0.35 12.69 0.03
N TYR A 90 -0.22 12.98 1.31
CA TYR A 90 -1.24 13.73 2.04
C TYR A 90 -1.48 15.10 1.39
N ARG A 91 -0.41 15.83 1.04
CA ARG A 91 -0.50 17.13 0.39
C ARG A 91 -1.30 17.07 -0.92
N LEU A 92 -0.95 16.11 -1.81
CA LEU A 92 -1.64 15.95 -3.10
C LEU A 92 -3.13 15.62 -2.94
N LEU A 93 -3.47 14.79 -1.95
CA LEU A 93 -4.85 14.45 -1.63
C LEU A 93 -5.60 15.63 -1.01
N SER A 94 -4.97 16.37 -0.08
CA SER A 94 -5.60 17.45 0.66
C SER A 94 -5.94 18.67 -0.21
N VAL A 95 -5.08 18.99 -1.19
CA VAL A 95 -5.36 20.05 -2.18
C VAL A 95 -6.21 19.56 -3.36
N ASN A 96 -6.77 18.35 -3.25
CA ASN A 96 -7.61 17.73 -4.28
C ASN A 96 -6.93 17.63 -5.67
N ALA A 97 -5.60 17.46 -5.71
CA ALA A 97 -4.84 17.28 -6.95
C ALA A 97 -5.00 15.85 -7.51
N ALA A 98 -5.25 14.87 -6.64
CA ALA A 98 -5.43 13.47 -6.99
C ALA A 98 -6.54 12.83 -6.17
N ASP A 99 -7.11 11.74 -6.70
CA ASP A 99 -8.04 10.86 -5.99
C ASP A 99 -7.31 9.60 -5.48
N VAL A 100 -6.24 9.21 -6.18
CA VAL A 100 -5.31 8.13 -5.81
C VAL A 100 -3.89 8.62 -6.04
N VAL A 101 -3.01 8.44 -5.06
CA VAL A 101 -1.56 8.72 -5.15
C VAL A 101 -0.79 7.43 -4.94
N VAL A 102 0.16 7.16 -5.83
CA VAL A 102 0.94 5.92 -5.86
C VAL A 102 2.42 6.25 -5.66
N GLY A 103 3.07 5.59 -4.71
CA GLY A 103 4.52 5.59 -4.63
C GLY A 103 5.10 4.79 -5.80
N VAL A 104 6.11 5.31 -6.46
CA VAL A 104 6.85 4.64 -7.53
C VAL A 104 8.31 4.54 -7.10
N ARG A 105 8.84 3.32 -7.11
CA ARG A 105 10.22 3.06 -6.69
C ARG A 105 11.18 3.55 -7.76
N ASP A 106 12.21 4.26 -7.33
CA ASP A 106 13.27 4.74 -8.21
C ASP A 106 14.24 3.62 -8.62
N GLU A 107 15.21 3.92 -9.48
CA GLU A 107 16.19 2.95 -9.97
C GLU A 107 17.10 2.45 -8.83
N HIS A 108 17.48 3.30 -7.90
CA HIS A 108 18.32 2.95 -6.75
C HIS A 108 17.66 1.92 -5.83
N TYR A 109 16.33 1.92 -5.73
CA TYR A 109 15.62 0.88 -5.00
C TYR A 109 15.87 -0.51 -5.59
N TYR A 110 15.86 -0.64 -6.94
CA TYR A 110 16.08 -1.93 -7.60
C TYR A 110 17.50 -2.44 -7.46
N ASP A 111 18.48 -1.57 -7.25
CA ASP A 111 19.87 -1.97 -7.05
C ASP A 111 20.12 -2.63 -5.69
N GLN A 112 19.27 -2.34 -4.71
CA GLN A 112 19.34 -2.92 -3.37
C GLN A 112 18.59 -4.26 -3.25
N LEU A 113 17.82 -4.68 -4.27
CA LEU A 113 17.01 -5.88 -4.21
C LEU A 113 17.86 -7.16 -4.44
N PRO A 114 17.58 -8.27 -3.70
CA PRO A 114 18.06 -9.59 -4.07
C PRO A 114 17.68 -9.93 -5.53
N LEU A 115 18.59 -10.58 -6.26
CA LEU A 115 18.46 -10.82 -7.70
C LEU A 115 17.10 -11.42 -8.11
N GLY A 116 16.63 -12.45 -7.41
CA GLY A 116 15.34 -13.08 -7.70
C GLY A 116 14.16 -12.12 -7.52
N ARG A 117 14.19 -11.27 -6.50
CA ARG A 117 13.16 -10.24 -6.25
C ARG A 117 13.22 -9.12 -7.28
N LYS A 118 14.43 -8.73 -7.71
CA LYS A 118 14.66 -7.76 -8.79
C LYS A 118 14.05 -8.26 -10.09
N ILE A 119 14.38 -9.51 -10.50
CA ILE A 119 13.85 -10.12 -11.73
C ILE A 119 12.33 -10.18 -11.68
N PHE A 120 11.74 -10.70 -10.59
CA PHE A 120 10.29 -10.78 -10.44
C PHE A 120 9.61 -9.40 -10.54
N SER A 121 10.16 -8.41 -9.85
CA SER A 121 9.60 -7.05 -9.86
C SER A 121 9.67 -6.40 -11.24
N LEU A 122 10.79 -6.58 -11.95
CA LEU A 122 10.95 -6.07 -13.32
C LEU A 122 10.05 -6.81 -14.31
N SER A 123 9.90 -8.14 -14.17
CA SER A 123 8.98 -8.94 -15.00
C SER A 123 7.54 -8.44 -14.85
N LEU A 124 7.07 -8.19 -13.63
CA LEU A 124 5.74 -7.61 -13.40
C LEU A 124 5.60 -6.23 -14.05
N LYS A 125 6.63 -5.39 -13.99
CA LYS A 125 6.63 -4.07 -14.64
C LYS A 125 6.48 -4.19 -16.16
N VAL A 126 7.19 -5.13 -16.78
CA VAL A 126 7.08 -5.44 -18.21
C VAL A 126 5.69 -6.00 -18.54
N MET A 127 5.19 -6.96 -17.76
CA MET A 127 3.85 -7.51 -17.95
C MET A 127 2.77 -6.43 -17.82
N ASN A 128 2.89 -5.52 -16.85
CA ASN A 128 1.98 -4.37 -16.71
C ASN A 128 2.02 -3.48 -17.95
N TYR A 129 3.18 -3.28 -18.54
CA TYR A 129 3.33 -2.49 -19.76
C TYR A 129 2.62 -3.15 -20.95
N LEU A 130 2.79 -4.47 -21.11
CA LEU A 130 2.25 -5.22 -22.25
C LEU A 130 0.74 -5.46 -22.15
N PHE A 131 0.25 -5.86 -20.97
CA PHE A 131 -1.13 -6.33 -20.79
C PHE A 131 -2.10 -5.27 -20.26
N PHE A 132 -1.58 -4.21 -19.67
CA PHE A 132 -2.41 -3.13 -19.10
C PHE A 132 -1.94 -1.75 -19.59
N PRO A 133 -2.11 -1.45 -20.91
CA PRO A 133 -1.69 -0.16 -21.47
C PRO A 133 -2.37 1.04 -20.80
N GLN A 134 -3.60 0.85 -20.29
CA GLN A 134 -4.38 1.88 -19.57
C GLN A 134 -3.79 2.23 -18.19
N LEU A 135 -2.90 1.40 -17.61
CA LEU A 135 -2.26 1.72 -16.35
C LEU A 135 -1.38 2.95 -16.49
N LYS A 136 -1.74 4.01 -15.76
CA LYS A 136 -0.96 5.26 -15.69
C LYS A 136 0.37 5.07 -14.96
N VAL A 137 0.46 4.07 -14.08
CA VAL A 137 1.63 3.76 -13.26
C VAL A 137 2.03 2.32 -13.50
N LYS A 138 3.25 2.08 -13.97
CA LYS A 138 3.73 0.72 -14.29
C LYS A 138 4.35 0.01 -13.08
N ASP A 139 4.86 0.74 -12.10
CA ASP A 139 5.29 0.18 -10.81
C ASP A 139 4.11 0.13 -9.85
N THR A 140 3.44 -1.02 -9.80
CA THR A 140 2.27 -1.23 -8.96
C THR A 140 2.59 -1.78 -7.58
N GLN A 141 3.85 -2.20 -7.33
CA GLN A 141 4.25 -3.01 -6.17
C GLN A 141 4.83 -2.21 -5.00
N SER A 142 4.85 -0.89 -5.07
CA SER A 142 5.24 -0.07 -3.93
C SER A 142 4.21 -0.20 -2.80
N GLY A 143 4.67 -0.46 -1.58
CA GLY A 143 3.81 -0.59 -0.40
C GLY A 143 3.24 0.74 0.13
N LEU A 144 3.54 1.88 -0.50
CA LEU A 144 3.03 3.18 -0.08
C LEU A 144 2.01 3.72 -1.10
N LYS A 145 0.75 3.85 -0.70
CA LYS A 145 -0.32 4.43 -1.49
C LYS A 145 -1.29 5.23 -0.63
N GLY A 146 -1.92 6.23 -1.25
CA GLY A 146 -2.94 7.03 -0.60
C GLY A 146 -4.12 7.28 -1.53
N PHE A 147 -5.30 7.51 -0.95
CA PHE A 147 -6.51 7.81 -1.71
C PHE A 147 -7.55 8.57 -0.89
N ASN A 148 -8.44 9.26 -1.59
CA ASN A 148 -9.63 9.89 -1.03
C ASN A 148 -10.84 8.92 -1.04
N GLN A 149 -12.05 9.42 -0.78
CA GLN A 149 -13.26 8.60 -0.75
C GLN A 149 -13.57 7.91 -2.08
N LYS A 150 -13.30 8.54 -3.24
CA LYS A 150 -13.47 7.91 -4.56
C LYS A 150 -12.51 6.72 -4.74
N GLY A 151 -11.25 6.90 -4.34
CA GLY A 151 -10.25 5.83 -4.36
C GLY A 151 -10.61 4.71 -3.38
N LYS A 152 -11.14 5.04 -2.18
CA LYS A 152 -11.63 4.06 -1.20
C LYS A 152 -12.73 3.16 -1.78
N GLU A 153 -13.70 3.73 -2.49
CA GLU A 153 -14.77 2.95 -3.13
C GLU A 153 -14.20 1.92 -4.12
N VAL A 154 -13.17 2.29 -4.88
CA VAL A 154 -12.50 1.36 -5.81
C VAL A 154 -11.68 0.33 -5.06
N PHE A 155 -10.91 0.77 -4.05
CA PHE A 155 -10.09 -0.12 -3.23
C PHE A 155 -10.92 -1.24 -2.60
N LEU A 156 -12.10 -0.93 -2.07
CA LEU A 156 -13.00 -1.90 -1.45
C LEU A 156 -13.64 -2.89 -2.44
N LYS A 157 -13.53 -2.64 -3.75
CA LYS A 157 -13.97 -3.58 -4.80
C LYS A 157 -12.90 -4.61 -5.18
N THR A 158 -11.66 -4.44 -4.71
CA THR A 158 -10.60 -5.43 -4.94
C THR A 158 -10.95 -6.76 -4.27
N ARG A 159 -10.48 -7.86 -4.84
CA ARG A 159 -10.78 -9.23 -4.39
C ARG A 159 -9.53 -10.02 -4.06
N ILE A 160 -8.41 -9.72 -4.70
CA ILE A 160 -7.14 -10.43 -4.50
C ILE A 160 -6.69 -10.24 -3.05
N PRO A 161 -6.41 -11.33 -2.31
CA PRO A 161 -5.96 -11.23 -0.93
C PRO A 161 -4.44 -11.01 -0.82
N ALA A 162 -3.66 -11.49 -1.79
CA ALA A 162 -2.20 -11.51 -1.76
C ALA A 162 -1.58 -10.21 -2.32
N PHE A 163 -0.31 -10.23 -2.72
CA PHE A 163 0.45 -9.00 -3.07
C PHE A 163 -0.07 -8.26 -4.30
N LEU A 164 -0.66 -8.96 -5.28
CA LEU A 164 -1.21 -8.31 -6.49
C LEU A 164 -2.52 -7.55 -6.26
N PHE A 165 -3.05 -7.46 -5.03
CA PHE A 165 -4.19 -6.58 -4.72
C PHE A 165 -3.90 -5.12 -5.09
N ASP A 166 -2.65 -4.69 -4.91
CA ASP A 166 -2.18 -3.35 -5.29
C ASP A 166 -2.31 -3.09 -6.79
N MET A 167 -1.97 -4.09 -7.60
CA MET A 167 -2.15 -4.03 -9.04
C MET A 167 -3.62 -4.03 -9.43
N GLU A 168 -4.42 -4.94 -8.85
CA GLU A 168 -5.88 -4.99 -9.07
C GLU A 168 -6.52 -3.64 -8.77
N PHE A 169 -6.17 -3.02 -7.64
CA PHE A 169 -6.65 -1.70 -7.27
C PHE A 169 -6.36 -0.65 -8.35
N LEU A 170 -5.13 -0.60 -8.84
CA LEU A 170 -4.73 0.38 -9.84
C LEU A 170 -5.35 0.10 -11.22
N VAL A 171 -5.53 -1.17 -11.59
CA VAL A 171 -6.27 -1.54 -12.81
C VAL A 171 -7.71 -1.08 -12.72
N LEU A 172 -8.40 -1.35 -11.62
CA LEU A 172 -9.79 -0.90 -11.40
C LEU A 172 -9.89 0.63 -11.39
N ALA A 173 -8.97 1.32 -10.72
CA ALA A 173 -8.94 2.79 -10.68
C ALA A 173 -8.66 3.40 -12.06
N SER A 174 -7.76 2.80 -12.86
CA SER A 174 -7.41 3.29 -14.20
C SER A 174 -8.54 3.13 -15.23
N ARG A 175 -9.50 2.24 -14.98
CA ARG A 175 -10.71 2.08 -15.83
C ARG A 175 -11.76 3.17 -15.59
N ARG A 176 -11.64 3.88 -14.48
CA ARG A 176 -12.55 4.97 -14.15
C ARG A 176 -12.03 6.30 -14.68
N THR A 177 -12.81 6.97 -15.51
CA THR A 177 -12.46 8.28 -16.11
C THR A 177 -12.57 9.43 -15.11
N ASP A 178 -13.36 9.26 -14.06
CA ASP A 178 -13.59 10.24 -12.99
C ASP A 178 -12.56 10.15 -11.85
N ILE A 179 -11.56 9.24 -11.93
CA ILE A 179 -10.48 9.09 -10.96
C ILE A 179 -9.17 9.64 -11.50
N ARG A 180 -8.60 10.59 -10.77
CA ARG A 180 -7.29 11.17 -11.04
C ARG A 180 -6.24 10.40 -10.27
N ILE A 181 -5.39 9.67 -10.99
CA ILE A 181 -4.24 8.96 -10.43
C ILE A 181 -3.00 9.80 -10.65
N GLN A 182 -2.28 10.11 -9.58
CA GLN A 182 -0.94 10.66 -9.61
C GLN A 182 0.06 9.72 -8.97
N TRP A 183 1.33 9.93 -9.21
CA TRP A 183 2.41 9.18 -8.61
C TRP A 183 3.52 10.09 -8.14
N ILE A 184 4.26 9.65 -7.14
CA ILE A 184 5.45 10.29 -6.61
C ILE A 184 6.59 9.28 -6.56
N TYR A 185 7.82 9.72 -6.77
CA TYR A 185 8.97 8.87 -6.51
C TYR A 185 9.13 8.66 -5.01
N VAL A 186 9.26 7.40 -4.59
CA VAL A 186 9.50 7.05 -3.20
C VAL A 186 10.93 6.57 -3.02
N LYS A 187 11.58 7.09 -1.98
CA LYS A 187 12.94 6.72 -1.60
C LYS A 187 12.89 5.73 -0.44
N ALA A 188 13.62 4.63 -0.59
CA ALA A 188 13.81 3.71 0.52
C ALA A 188 14.61 4.39 1.63
N ARG A 189 14.23 4.13 2.89
CA ARG A 189 15.07 4.53 4.00
C ARG A 189 16.30 3.63 4.12
N GLU A 190 17.35 4.11 4.73
CA GLU A 190 18.54 3.31 4.99
C GLU A 190 18.26 2.14 5.94
N GLY A 191 19.00 1.04 5.76
CA GLY A 191 18.94 -0.11 6.65
C GLY A 191 17.76 -1.06 6.44
N ILE A 192 17.01 -0.94 5.32
CA ILE A 192 15.93 -1.89 5.01
C ILE A 192 16.51 -3.24 4.60
N VAL A 193 15.98 -4.30 5.23
CA VAL A 193 16.30 -5.69 4.86
C VAL A 193 15.18 -6.22 3.97
N PHE A 194 15.51 -6.51 2.72
CA PHE A 194 14.57 -7.08 1.77
C PHE A 194 14.47 -8.60 1.93
N SER A 195 13.27 -9.11 2.19
CA SER A 195 13.03 -10.55 2.25
C SER A 195 13.11 -11.20 0.87
N THR A 196 13.51 -12.45 0.81
CA THR A 196 13.44 -13.27 -0.42
C THR A 196 12.00 -13.77 -0.63
N MET A 197 11.59 -13.89 -1.89
CA MET A 197 10.28 -14.45 -2.23
C MET A 197 10.36 -15.98 -2.33
N ARG A 198 9.37 -16.67 -1.76
CA ARG A 198 9.22 -18.12 -1.89
C ARG A 198 8.63 -18.46 -3.27
N ALA A 199 9.04 -19.58 -3.86
CA ALA A 199 8.51 -20.03 -5.16
C ALA A 199 6.99 -20.19 -5.19
N GLN A 200 6.41 -20.67 -4.10
CA GLN A 200 4.94 -20.78 -3.95
C GLN A 200 4.24 -19.42 -4.05
N THR A 201 4.82 -18.39 -3.46
CA THR A 201 4.29 -17.01 -3.58
C THR A 201 4.27 -16.56 -5.03
N ILE A 202 5.35 -16.82 -5.79
CA ILE A 202 5.43 -16.46 -7.21
C ILE A 202 4.33 -17.15 -8.03
N LEU A 203 4.08 -18.45 -7.81
CA LEU A 203 3.02 -19.17 -8.50
C LEU A 203 1.62 -18.61 -8.18
N THR A 204 1.36 -18.30 -6.91
CA THR A 204 0.11 -17.66 -6.50
C THR A 204 -0.08 -16.31 -7.18
N GLU A 205 0.98 -15.50 -7.26
CA GLU A 205 0.88 -14.18 -7.90
C GLU A 205 0.72 -14.28 -9.43
N LEU A 206 1.27 -15.28 -10.09
CA LEU A 206 1.00 -15.54 -11.50
C LEU A 206 -0.47 -15.89 -11.76
N ALA A 207 -1.08 -16.72 -10.90
CA ALA A 207 -2.51 -17.02 -10.97
C ALA A 207 -3.37 -15.77 -10.71
N ASN A 208 -2.99 -14.95 -9.73
CA ASN A 208 -3.64 -13.66 -9.46
C ASN A 208 -3.53 -12.71 -10.65
N PHE A 209 -2.37 -12.64 -11.31
CA PHE A 209 -2.16 -11.83 -12.51
C PHE A 209 -3.10 -12.26 -13.64
N ALA A 210 -3.20 -13.56 -13.90
CA ALA A 210 -4.15 -14.11 -14.88
C ALA A 210 -5.59 -13.73 -14.51
N SER A 211 -5.96 -13.83 -13.24
CA SER A 211 -7.29 -13.42 -12.75
C SER A 211 -7.58 -11.95 -13.05
N ILE A 212 -6.63 -11.04 -12.82
CA ILE A 212 -6.80 -9.60 -13.15
C ILE A 212 -6.97 -9.39 -14.65
N LEU A 213 -6.17 -10.10 -15.47
CA LEU A 213 -6.22 -10.00 -16.92
C LEU A 213 -7.60 -10.41 -17.47
N PHE A 214 -8.13 -11.54 -17.00
CA PHE A 214 -9.42 -12.07 -17.44
C PHE A 214 -10.64 -11.43 -16.77
N SER A 215 -10.50 -10.78 -15.63
CA SER A 215 -11.55 -9.96 -14.99
C SER A 215 -11.90 -8.70 -15.78
N GLY A 216 -11.13 -8.39 -16.79
CA GLY A 216 -11.28 -7.21 -17.64
C GLY A 216 -12.49 -7.21 -18.57
N ASN A 217 -13.17 -8.34 -18.73
CA ASN A 217 -14.27 -8.53 -19.67
C ASN A 217 -15.66 -8.62 -19.01
N ARG A 218 -15.80 -8.18 -17.75
CA ARG A 218 -17.10 -8.12 -17.07
C ARG A 218 -17.47 -6.74 -16.59
#